data_37b3618e3ee61c582331384f399a6bbb
#
_entry.id   37b3618e3ee61c582331384f399a6bbb
#
_cell.length_a   1.000
_cell.length_b   1.000
_cell.length_c   1.000
_cell.angle_alpha   90.00
_cell.angle_beta   90.00
_cell.angle_gamma   90.00
#
_symmetry.space_group_name_H-M   'P 1'
#
loop_
_entity.id
_entity.type
_entity.pdbx_description
1 polymer ?
#
loop_
_entity_poly.entity_id
_entity_poly.type
_entity_poly.pdbx_seq_one_letter_code
_entity_poly.pdbx_strand_id
1 'polypeptide(L)'
;MRASDPERRQAACLPPIALALSLAAALAGCGAHYASSDPAFPGDIEARHPIALVSAPTSIDVYPAHGAIDARTVANLRAFAARYQAFGSGQILILTPATQRPAPSVVAAIRRTLADAGAPSRIGVSSYAPPPSHGAPPIRVAFMGLKAQVATPCGDWPEDLASGSSLEGWKNEPYANFGCASQAVLAAQVDDPRDFVEPRALGPADVDMRMRAIEAVRQGQDPGTQWSTNLTPIGGSSSGSGS
;
A
#
# COMPACT_ATOMS: atom_id res chain seq x y z
N MET A 1 -43.16 71.67 46.56
CA MET A 1 -41.82 71.92 47.09
C MET A 1 -40.89 70.83 46.61
N ARG A 2 -39.73 71.20 45.96
CA ARG A 2 -38.56 70.43 45.53
C ARG A 2 -38.80 69.35 44.46
N ALA A 3 -38.55 69.58 43.20
CA ALA A 3 -37.30 69.73 42.49
C ALA A 3 -36.57 68.41 42.41
N SER A 4 -36.77 67.70 41.34
CA SER A 4 -36.02 66.52 40.88
C SER A 4 -35.09 66.93 39.77
N ASP A 5 -33.82 66.74 40.01
CA ASP A 5 -32.71 67.03 39.12
C ASP A 5 -32.61 65.97 38.02
N PRO A 6 -32.43 66.24 36.74
CA PRO A 6 -32.17 65.25 35.73
C PRO A 6 -30.67 65.11 35.57
N GLU A 7 -30.16 63.96 35.97
CA GLU A 7 -28.79 63.47 35.76
C GLU A 7 -28.51 63.45 34.25
N ARG A 8 -27.67 64.31 33.79
CA ARG A 8 -27.13 64.39 32.45
C ARG A 8 -26.20 63.17 32.25
N ARG A 9 -26.63 62.15 31.52
CA ARG A 9 -25.75 61.17 30.97
C ARG A 9 -24.89 61.82 29.92
N GLN A 10 -23.61 62.05 30.26
CA GLN A 10 -22.58 62.44 29.32
C GLN A 10 -22.23 61.22 28.49
N ALA A 11 -22.68 61.14 27.24
CA ALA A 11 -22.20 60.18 26.27
C ALA A 11 -20.73 60.56 25.93
N ALA A 12 -19.82 59.81 26.44
CA ALA A 12 -18.41 59.92 26.12
C ALA A 12 -18.23 59.54 24.63
N CYS A 13 -18.09 60.56 23.77
CA CYS A 13 -17.65 60.36 22.39
C CYS A 13 -16.19 59.89 22.43
N LEU A 14 -15.99 58.60 22.16
CA LEU A 14 -14.66 58.04 21.92
C LEU A 14 -14.03 58.72 20.69
N PRO A 15 -12.78 59.17 20.77
CA PRO A 15 -12.12 59.83 19.65
C PRO A 15 -12.01 58.85 18.46
N PRO A 16 -12.19 59.34 17.23
CA PRO A 16 -12.18 58.48 16.02
C PRO A 16 -10.89 57.65 15.85
N ILE A 17 -9.80 58.07 16.48
CA ILE A 17 -8.53 57.34 16.52
C ILE A 17 -8.62 56.04 17.33
N ALA A 18 -9.39 56.01 18.43
CA ALA A 18 -9.58 54.81 19.24
C ALA A 18 -10.42 53.78 18.49
N LEU A 19 -11.42 54.21 17.72
CA LEU A 19 -12.23 53.33 16.87
C LEU A 19 -11.43 52.76 15.71
N ALA A 20 -10.54 53.55 15.09
CA ALA A 20 -9.67 53.11 14.01
C ALA A 20 -8.61 52.09 14.50
N LEU A 21 -8.05 52.27 15.70
CA LEU A 21 -7.13 51.36 16.30
C LEU A 21 -7.76 50.02 16.69
N SER A 22 -9.00 50.02 17.18
CA SER A 22 -9.71 48.78 17.50
C SER A 22 -10.12 48.00 16.25
N LEU A 23 -10.46 48.69 15.15
CA LEU A 23 -10.76 48.04 13.87
C LEU A 23 -9.50 47.43 13.22
N ALA A 24 -8.36 48.12 13.31
CA ALA A 24 -7.08 47.62 12.82
C ALA A 24 -6.59 46.37 13.60
N ALA A 25 -6.80 46.36 14.93
CA ALA A 25 -6.49 45.21 15.77
C ALA A 25 -7.39 43.98 15.47
N ALA A 26 -8.66 44.20 15.13
CA ALA A 26 -9.59 43.17 14.73
C ALA A 26 -9.26 42.55 13.34
N LEU A 27 -8.72 43.33 12.40
CA LEU A 27 -8.29 42.82 11.09
C LEU A 27 -6.92 42.14 11.14
N ALA A 28 -6.05 42.42 12.09
CA ALA A 28 -4.76 41.78 12.25
C ALA A 28 -4.89 40.32 12.73
N GLY A 29 -6.02 39.92 13.31
CA GLY A 29 -6.27 38.54 13.79
C GLY A 29 -6.53 37.53 12.68
N CYS A 30 -6.80 37.91 11.44
CA CYS A 30 -7.06 37.00 10.34
C CYS A 30 -5.78 36.51 9.61
N GLY A 31 -4.60 36.94 10.04
CA GLY A 31 -3.33 36.64 9.36
C GLY A 31 -2.39 35.70 10.10
N ALA A 32 -2.82 35.04 11.16
CA ALA A 32 -2.02 34.00 11.77
C ALA A 32 -2.03 32.77 10.88
N HIS A 33 -1.24 32.77 9.83
CA HIS A 33 -0.79 31.54 9.20
C HIS A 33 -0.02 30.74 10.24
N TYR A 34 -0.68 29.81 10.86
CA TYR A 34 -0.01 28.71 11.54
C TYR A 34 0.72 27.91 10.48
N ALA A 35 1.87 28.36 10.06
CA ALA A 35 2.86 27.48 9.48
C ALA A 35 3.31 26.57 10.62
N SER A 36 2.55 25.54 10.92
CA SER A 36 3.02 24.42 11.72
C SER A 36 4.05 23.68 10.88
N SER A 37 5.26 24.19 10.81
CA SER A 37 6.43 23.42 10.45
C SER A 37 6.75 22.51 11.63
N ASP A 38 5.84 21.57 11.93
CA ASP A 38 6.17 20.48 12.81
C ASP A 38 7.09 19.54 12.02
N PRO A 39 8.40 19.50 12.32
CA PRO A 39 9.33 18.61 11.64
C PRO A 39 8.98 17.13 11.85
N ALA A 40 8.06 16.83 12.76
CA ALA A 40 7.58 15.48 13.02
C ALA A 40 6.57 14.95 11.99
N PHE A 41 5.98 15.83 11.16
CA PHE A 41 5.02 15.43 10.13
C PHE A 41 5.41 15.98 8.75
N PRO A 42 6.31 15.32 8.04
CA PRO A 42 6.58 15.69 6.65
C PRO A 42 5.28 15.58 5.84
N GLY A 43 4.98 16.60 5.05
CA GLY A 43 3.80 16.62 4.16
C GLY A 43 3.85 15.52 3.10
N ASP A 44 5.03 15.02 2.82
CA ASP A 44 5.28 13.96 1.87
C ASP A 44 4.98 12.57 2.47
N ILE A 45 4.15 11.81 1.78
CA ILE A 45 3.74 10.46 2.16
C ILE A 45 4.95 9.51 2.19
N GLU A 46 5.87 9.64 1.26
CA GLU A 46 7.08 8.81 1.17
C GLU A 46 8.00 9.03 2.37
N ALA A 47 8.13 10.27 2.80
CA ALA A 47 8.93 10.61 3.97
C ALA A 47 8.29 10.14 5.29
N ARG A 48 6.94 10.10 5.37
CA ARG A 48 6.21 9.61 6.54
C ARG A 48 6.17 8.09 6.62
N HIS A 49 6.02 7.44 5.47
CA HIS A 49 5.86 6.00 5.35
C HIS A 49 6.91 5.43 4.39
N PRO A 50 8.20 5.53 4.71
CA PRO A 50 9.25 5.06 3.83
C PRO A 50 9.16 3.56 3.60
N ILE A 51 9.36 3.14 2.35
CA ILE A 51 9.51 1.74 2.00
C ILE A 51 10.93 1.30 2.31
N ALA A 52 11.08 0.28 3.12
CA ALA A 52 12.37 -0.30 3.49
C ALA A 52 12.50 -1.74 3.00
N LEU A 53 13.73 -2.14 2.69
CA LEU A 53 14.06 -3.52 2.39
C LEU A 53 14.32 -4.29 3.68
N VAL A 54 13.58 -5.35 3.90
CA VAL A 54 13.69 -6.17 5.11
C VAL A 54 13.80 -7.65 4.75
N SER A 55 14.45 -8.40 5.63
CA SER A 55 14.40 -9.86 5.58
C SER A 55 13.14 -10.32 6.31
N ALA A 56 12.19 -10.86 5.58
CA ALA A 56 10.90 -11.26 6.12
C ALA A 56 10.50 -12.66 5.63
N PRO A 57 9.68 -13.39 6.40
CA PRO A 57 9.22 -14.72 5.98
C PRO A 57 8.34 -14.61 4.73
N THR A 58 8.69 -15.43 3.75
CA THR A 58 7.87 -15.67 2.56
C THR A 58 7.36 -17.10 2.64
N SER A 59 6.07 -17.31 2.52
CA SER A 59 5.45 -18.63 2.64
C SER A 59 4.39 -18.89 1.59
N ILE A 60 4.21 -20.17 1.28
CA ILE A 60 3.11 -20.70 0.48
C ILE A 60 2.43 -21.81 1.26
N ASP A 61 1.12 -21.84 1.26
CA ASP A 61 0.31 -22.86 1.90
C ASP A 61 -0.08 -23.93 0.86
N VAL A 62 0.16 -25.19 1.20
CA VAL A 62 -0.10 -26.35 0.38
C VAL A 62 -1.20 -27.19 1.02
N TYR A 63 -2.27 -27.43 0.27
CA TYR A 63 -3.42 -28.26 0.67
C TYR A 63 -3.38 -29.54 -0.17
N PRO A 64 -2.88 -30.66 0.38
CA PRO A 64 -2.86 -31.91 -0.37
C PRO A 64 -4.28 -32.45 -0.56
N ALA A 65 -4.60 -32.90 -1.77
CA ALA A 65 -5.83 -33.58 -2.10
C ALA A 65 -5.57 -35.08 -2.23
N HIS A 66 -6.34 -35.92 -1.55
CA HIS A 66 -6.22 -37.37 -1.61
C HIS A 66 -4.79 -37.91 -1.35
N GLY A 67 -4.02 -37.23 -0.48
CA GLY A 67 -2.66 -37.63 -0.14
C GLY A 67 -1.61 -37.35 -1.21
N ALA A 68 -1.91 -36.48 -2.17
CA ALA A 68 -1.02 -36.06 -3.26
C ALA A 68 -1.04 -34.53 -3.45
N ILE A 69 -0.06 -33.99 -4.16
CA ILE A 69 -0.05 -32.61 -4.64
C ILE A 69 -0.49 -32.59 -6.12
N ASP A 70 -1.36 -31.65 -6.48
CA ASP A 70 -1.84 -31.48 -7.84
C ASP A 70 -0.85 -30.71 -8.73
N ALA A 71 -1.11 -30.66 -10.04
CA ALA A 71 -0.26 -29.98 -11.01
C ALA A 71 -0.13 -28.46 -10.74
N ARG A 72 -1.20 -27.83 -10.24
CA ARG A 72 -1.21 -26.41 -9.88
C ARG A 72 -0.30 -26.14 -8.69
N THR A 73 -0.38 -26.97 -7.66
CA THR A 73 0.52 -26.91 -6.50
C THR A 73 1.98 -27.12 -6.91
N VAL A 74 2.27 -28.06 -7.81
CA VAL A 74 3.61 -28.25 -8.37
C VAL A 74 4.11 -26.99 -9.08
N ALA A 75 3.28 -26.35 -9.90
CA ALA A 75 3.64 -25.10 -10.58
C ALA A 75 3.92 -23.96 -9.57
N ASN A 76 3.08 -23.84 -8.55
CA ASN A 76 3.26 -22.84 -7.49
C ASN A 76 4.55 -23.08 -6.68
N LEU A 77 4.88 -24.33 -6.38
CA LEU A 77 6.14 -24.67 -5.69
C LEU A 77 7.37 -24.37 -6.55
N ARG A 78 7.30 -24.57 -7.87
CA ARG A 78 8.38 -24.16 -8.79
C ARG A 78 8.57 -22.65 -8.82
N ALA A 79 7.48 -21.89 -8.91
CA ALA A 79 7.53 -20.41 -8.82
C ALA A 79 8.09 -19.95 -7.47
N PHE A 80 7.71 -20.62 -6.39
CA PHE A 80 8.22 -20.34 -5.06
C PHE A 80 9.75 -20.63 -4.95
N ALA A 81 10.23 -21.72 -5.55
CA ALA A 81 11.66 -22.01 -5.61
C ALA A 81 12.43 -20.97 -6.43
N ALA A 82 11.89 -20.51 -7.57
CA ALA A 82 12.48 -19.43 -8.36
C ALA A 82 12.58 -18.13 -7.55
N ARG A 83 11.54 -17.80 -6.78
CA ARG A 83 11.55 -16.64 -5.87
C ARG A 83 12.59 -16.80 -4.76
N TYR A 84 12.77 -18.00 -4.23
CA TYR A 84 13.85 -18.28 -3.27
C TYR A 84 15.23 -18.03 -3.90
N GLN A 85 15.46 -18.47 -5.13
CA GLN A 85 16.74 -18.23 -5.83
C GLN A 85 17.03 -16.75 -6.04
N ALA A 86 16.00 -15.96 -6.32
CA ALA A 86 16.15 -14.51 -6.55
C ALA A 86 16.37 -13.72 -5.25
N PHE A 87 15.65 -14.05 -4.18
CA PHE A 87 15.54 -13.19 -2.99
C PHE A 87 15.69 -13.94 -1.67
N GLY A 88 15.81 -15.26 -1.69
CA GLY A 88 15.84 -16.09 -0.50
C GLY A 88 17.19 -16.10 0.20
N SER A 89 17.15 -16.30 1.51
CA SER A 89 18.32 -16.56 2.34
C SER A 89 18.06 -17.73 3.31
N GLY A 90 19.14 -18.40 3.69
CA GLY A 90 19.05 -19.53 4.61
C GLY A 90 18.41 -20.77 4.00
N GLN A 91 17.75 -21.57 4.84
CA GLN A 91 17.12 -22.82 4.43
C GLN A 91 15.62 -22.64 4.12
N ILE A 92 15.09 -23.47 3.23
CA ILE A 92 13.64 -23.60 3.08
C ILE A 92 13.12 -24.53 4.17
N LEU A 93 12.04 -24.15 4.84
CA LEU A 93 11.37 -24.95 5.87
C LEU A 93 10.02 -25.45 5.35
N ILE A 94 9.77 -26.76 5.49
CA ILE A 94 8.45 -27.36 5.31
C ILE A 94 7.86 -27.53 6.71
N LEU A 95 6.84 -26.73 7.02
CA LEU A 95 6.15 -26.72 8.30
C LEU A 95 4.89 -27.58 8.19
N THR A 96 4.85 -28.66 8.95
CA THR A 96 3.71 -29.59 9.00
C THR A 96 2.84 -29.28 10.20
N PRO A 97 1.49 -29.32 10.08
CA PRO A 97 0.62 -29.08 11.22
C PRO A 97 0.78 -30.20 12.27
N ALA A 98 0.95 -29.82 13.53
CA ALA A 98 1.12 -30.76 14.62
C ALA A 98 -0.16 -31.55 14.91
N THR A 99 -1.32 -30.97 14.64
CA THR A 99 -2.64 -31.57 14.88
C THR A 99 -3.03 -32.60 13.84
N GLN A 100 -2.53 -32.48 12.60
CA GLN A 100 -2.84 -33.39 11.50
C GLN A 100 -1.59 -33.62 10.65
N ARG A 101 -0.82 -34.62 11.00
CA ARG A 101 0.43 -34.91 10.29
C ARG A 101 0.14 -35.41 8.88
N PRO A 102 0.70 -34.75 7.84
CA PRO A 102 0.52 -35.19 6.46
C PRO A 102 1.23 -36.53 6.18
N ALA A 103 0.80 -37.25 5.15
CA ALA A 103 1.47 -38.45 4.72
C ALA A 103 2.94 -38.15 4.32
N PRO A 104 3.89 -38.98 4.70
CA PRO A 104 5.31 -38.80 4.36
C PRO A 104 5.58 -38.66 2.84
N SER A 105 4.75 -39.31 2.00
CA SER A 105 4.78 -39.20 0.54
C SER A 105 4.53 -37.78 0.04
N VAL A 106 3.63 -37.01 0.67
CA VAL A 106 3.33 -35.64 0.33
C VAL A 106 4.53 -34.73 0.62
N VAL A 107 5.12 -34.87 1.82
CA VAL A 107 6.32 -34.12 2.19
C VAL A 107 7.49 -34.46 1.25
N ALA A 108 7.66 -35.72 0.90
CA ALA A 108 8.67 -36.14 -0.06
C ALA A 108 8.42 -35.58 -1.47
N ALA A 109 7.16 -35.49 -1.91
CA ALA A 109 6.81 -34.88 -3.20
C ALA A 109 7.12 -33.37 -3.21
N ILE A 110 6.77 -32.64 -2.14
CA ILE A 110 7.11 -31.22 -1.99
C ILE A 110 8.63 -31.02 -2.05
N ARG A 111 9.40 -31.82 -1.30
CA ARG A 111 10.88 -31.74 -1.30
C ARG A 111 11.48 -32.00 -2.68
N ARG A 112 11.01 -33.04 -3.39
CA ARG A 112 11.46 -33.33 -4.76
C ARG A 112 11.14 -32.14 -5.70
N THR A 113 9.92 -31.66 -5.69
CA THR A 113 9.51 -30.51 -6.54
C THR A 113 10.38 -29.28 -6.31
N LEU A 114 10.70 -28.97 -5.06
CA LEU A 114 11.58 -27.84 -4.72
C LEU A 114 13.03 -28.11 -5.17
N ALA A 115 13.55 -29.31 -4.96
CA ALA A 115 14.90 -29.68 -5.37
C ALA A 115 15.06 -29.68 -6.90
N ASP A 116 14.09 -30.25 -7.63
CA ASP A 116 14.05 -30.25 -9.10
C ASP A 116 13.95 -28.83 -9.68
N ALA A 117 13.38 -27.90 -8.93
CA ALA A 117 13.31 -26.47 -9.28
C ALA A 117 14.54 -25.67 -8.83
N GLY A 118 15.63 -26.34 -8.37
CA GLY A 118 16.88 -25.68 -8.01
C GLY A 118 16.91 -25.09 -6.60
N ALA A 119 16.00 -25.49 -5.72
CA ALA A 119 16.09 -25.10 -4.31
C ALA A 119 17.35 -25.68 -3.64
N PRO A 120 17.86 -25.06 -2.56
CA PRO A 120 19.08 -25.53 -1.89
C PRO A 120 18.91 -26.95 -1.36
N SER A 121 20.01 -27.67 -1.26
CA SER A 121 20.05 -29.05 -0.73
C SER A 121 19.57 -29.19 0.72
N ARG A 122 19.51 -28.08 1.47
CA ARG A 122 19.05 -28.03 2.87
C ARG A 122 17.60 -27.58 2.95
N ILE A 123 16.68 -28.54 2.83
CA ILE A 123 15.26 -28.32 3.09
C ILE A 123 14.94 -28.92 4.45
N GLY A 124 14.65 -28.09 5.44
CA GLY A 124 14.27 -28.50 6.79
C GLY A 124 12.79 -28.92 6.83
N VAL A 125 12.46 -29.85 7.74
CA VAL A 125 11.08 -30.19 8.06
C VAL A 125 10.87 -29.93 9.55
N SER A 126 9.81 -29.18 9.89
CA SER A 126 9.42 -28.88 11.27
C SER A 126 7.92 -28.97 11.42
N SER A 127 7.42 -28.82 12.64
CA SER A 127 6.00 -28.79 12.92
C SER A 127 5.59 -27.41 13.43
N TYR A 128 4.33 -27.04 13.21
CA TYR A 128 3.74 -25.83 13.76
C TYR A 128 2.36 -26.12 14.38
N ALA A 129 1.97 -25.33 15.35
CA ALA A 129 0.62 -25.38 15.94
C ALA A 129 -0.31 -24.49 15.09
N PRO A 130 -1.24 -25.07 14.33
CA PRO A 130 -2.19 -24.26 13.57
C PRO A 130 -3.18 -23.56 14.52
N PRO A 131 -3.63 -22.33 14.17
CA PRO A 131 -4.71 -21.69 14.89
C PRO A 131 -6.00 -22.53 14.75
N PRO A 132 -6.93 -22.42 15.70
CA PRO A 132 -8.24 -23.05 15.58
C PRO A 132 -8.93 -22.60 14.29
N SER A 133 -9.27 -23.50 13.40
CA SER A 133 -9.95 -23.20 12.14
C SER A 133 -10.90 -24.32 11.74
N HIS A 134 -11.92 -24.00 10.96
CA HIS A 134 -12.89 -24.94 10.42
C HIS A 134 -12.38 -25.62 9.14
N GLY A 135 -11.22 -26.22 9.15
CA GLY A 135 -10.69 -26.91 7.98
C GLY A 135 -9.38 -27.65 8.26
N ALA A 136 -8.92 -28.42 7.28
CA ALA A 136 -7.63 -29.07 7.36
C ALA A 136 -6.51 -28.02 7.32
N PRO A 137 -5.61 -28.00 8.32
CA PRO A 137 -4.50 -27.06 8.32
C PRO A 137 -3.52 -27.36 7.18
N PRO A 138 -2.98 -26.31 6.51
CA PRO A 138 -2.06 -26.49 5.39
C PRO A 138 -0.68 -26.96 5.81
N ILE A 139 0.03 -27.56 4.86
CA ILE A 139 1.47 -27.65 4.94
C ILE A 139 2.02 -26.31 4.48
N ARG A 140 2.81 -25.62 5.32
CA ARG A 140 3.40 -24.35 4.98
C ARG A 140 4.85 -24.51 4.55
N VAL A 141 5.20 -24.02 3.36
CA VAL A 141 6.58 -23.96 2.90
C VAL A 141 7.05 -22.52 3.03
N ALA A 142 8.17 -22.29 3.72
CA ALA A 142 8.61 -20.94 4.04
C ALA A 142 10.12 -20.78 3.93
N PHE A 143 10.57 -19.58 3.61
CA PHE A 143 11.96 -19.14 3.69
C PHE A 143 12.03 -17.68 4.14
N MET A 144 13.21 -17.22 4.56
CA MET A 144 13.48 -15.82 4.78
C MET A 144 13.89 -15.18 3.46
N GLY A 145 13.16 -14.15 3.02
CA GLY A 145 13.41 -13.49 1.75
C GLY A 145 13.47 -11.98 1.89
N LEU A 146 14.15 -11.34 0.95
CA LEU A 146 14.13 -9.90 0.83
C LEU A 146 12.73 -9.44 0.40
N LYS A 147 12.18 -8.47 1.11
CA LYS A 147 10.89 -7.85 0.81
C LYS A 147 10.97 -6.34 0.96
N ALA A 148 10.23 -5.63 0.13
CA ALA A 148 9.91 -4.25 0.36
C ALA A 148 8.67 -4.17 1.26
N GLN A 149 8.71 -3.37 2.28
CA GLN A 149 7.57 -3.08 3.15
C GLN A 149 7.69 -1.70 3.76
N VAL A 150 6.56 -1.14 4.16
CA VAL A 150 6.55 0.13 4.89
C VAL A 150 7.18 -0.07 6.26
N ALA A 151 8.06 0.84 6.65
CA ALA A 151 8.80 0.75 7.91
C ALA A 151 7.89 0.93 9.14
N THR A 152 6.78 1.66 8.98
CA THR A 152 5.79 1.93 10.02
C THR A 152 4.60 0.99 9.88
N PRO A 153 4.01 0.48 10.96
CA PRO A 153 2.77 -0.30 10.88
C PRO A 153 1.64 0.60 10.36
N CYS A 154 0.84 0.07 9.41
CA CYS A 154 -0.38 0.71 8.95
C CYS A 154 -1.57 0.22 9.79
N GLY A 155 -2.61 1.04 9.89
CA GLY A 155 -3.87 0.67 10.54
C GLY A 155 -4.23 1.46 11.79
N ASP A 156 -3.34 2.34 12.26
CA ASP A 156 -3.65 3.26 13.35
C ASP A 156 -4.50 4.41 12.84
N TRP A 157 -5.80 4.27 12.98
CA TRP A 157 -6.77 5.29 12.61
C TRP A 157 -7.05 6.20 13.81
N PRO A 158 -7.17 7.51 13.61
CA PRO A 158 -7.64 8.39 14.66
C PRO A 158 -9.06 7.99 15.07
N GLU A 159 -9.40 8.15 16.35
CA GLU A 159 -10.71 7.81 16.89
C GLU A 159 -11.84 8.59 16.21
N ASP A 160 -11.54 9.77 15.72
CA ASP A 160 -12.50 10.66 15.10
C ASP A 160 -11.95 11.32 13.83
N LEU A 161 -12.39 10.83 12.66
CA LEU A 161 -12.05 11.37 11.35
C LEU A 161 -13.03 12.46 10.87
N ALA A 162 -14.22 12.55 11.43
CA ALA A 162 -15.31 13.25 10.79
C ALA A 162 -16.09 14.24 11.67
N SER A 163 -16.08 14.11 13.00
CA SER A 163 -16.93 14.93 13.87
C SER A 163 -16.41 16.35 14.08
N GLY A 164 -15.15 16.62 13.71
CA GLY A 164 -14.52 17.91 13.94
C GLY A 164 -14.24 18.23 15.41
N SER A 165 -14.42 17.28 16.30
CA SER A 165 -14.12 17.43 17.73
C SER A 165 -12.68 17.15 18.08
N SER A 166 -11.94 16.45 17.20
CA SER A 166 -10.51 16.20 17.37
C SER A 166 -9.68 17.43 16.98
N LEU A 167 -8.62 17.69 17.72
CA LEU A 167 -7.65 18.75 17.38
C LEU A 167 -7.02 18.52 16.00
N GLU A 168 -6.89 17.28 15.56
CA GLU A 168 -6.34 16.89 14.27
C GLU A 168 -7.23 17.35 13.11
N GLY A 169 -8.56 17.19 13.23
CA GLY A 169 -9.50 17.67 12.22
C GLY A 169 -9.47 19.18 12.01
N TRP A 170 -9.21 19.97 13.06
CA TRP A 170 -9.15 21.43 12.99
C TRP A 170 -7.85 21.95 12.38
N LYS A 171 -6.76 21.19 12.45
CA LYS A 171 -5.47 21.59 11.87
C LYS A 171 -5.42 21.48 10.35
N ASN A 172 -6.40 20.80 9.75
CA ASN A 172 -6.41 20.48 8.31
C ASN A 172 -5.10 19.79 7.86
N GLU A 173 -4.55 18.97 8.73
CA GLU A 173 -3.37 18.15 8.45
C GLU A 173 -3.78 16.70 8.17
N PRO A 174 -3.08 16.00 7.28
CA PRO A 174 -3.31 14.58 7.08
C PRO A 174 -3.01 13.81 8.37
N TYR A 175 -3.92 12.93 8.78
CA TYR A 175 -3.69 12.06 9.94
C TYR A 175 -2.46 11.16 9.75
N ALA A 176 -1.85 10.70 10.85
CA ALA A 176 -0.57 9.99 10.86
C ALA A 176 -0.53 8.77 9.92
N ASN A 177 -1.64 8.03 9.82
CA ASN A 177 -1.76 6.84 8.96
C ASN A 177 -2.06 7.16 7.48
N PHE A 178 -2.26 8.44 7.12
CA PHE A 178 -2.59 8.83 5.75
C PHE A 178 -1.44 8.47 4.79
N GLY A 179 -1.76 7.72 3.75
CA GLY A 179 -0.81 7.26 2.75
C GLY A 179 -0.07 5.96 3.08
N CYS A 180 -0.13 5.47 4.34
CA CYS A 180 0.54 4.23 4.73
C CYS A 180 0.09 3.04 3.87
N ALA A 181 -1.22 2.86 3.67
CA ALA A 181 -1.76 1.79 2.84
C ALA A 181 -1.33 1.91 1.37
N SER A 182 -1.25 3.14 0.84
CA SER A 182 -0.79 3.38 -0.53
C SER A 182 0.67 2.95 -0.71
N GLN A 183 1.54 3.31 0.23
CA GLN A 183 2.94 2.87 0.23
C GLN A 183 3.07 1.35 0.41
N ALA A 184 2.24 0.75 1.26
CA ALA A 184 2.23 -0.70 1.44
C ALA A 184 1.79 -1.44 0.16
N VAL A 185 0.79 -0.92 -0.56
CA VAL A 185 0.37 -1.45 -1.86
C VAL A 185 1.48 -1.30 -2.90
N LEU A 186 2.13 -0.13 -2.97
CA LEU A 186 3.26 0.10 -3.86
C LEU A 186 4.40 -0.89 -3.57
N ALA A 187 4.78 -1.07 -2.31
CA ALA A 187 5.79 -2.03 -1.89
C ALA A 187 5.45 -3.48 -2.29
N ALA A 188 4.16 -3.84 -2.28
CA ALA A 188 3.69 -5.18 -2.65
C ALA A 188 3.61 -5.42 -4.17
N GLN A 189 3.53 -4.36 -4.99
CA GLN A 189 3.39 -4.45 -6.44
C GLN A 189 4.74 -4.59 -7.15
N VAL A 190 5.84 -4.15 -6.54
CA VAL A 190 7.16 -4.23 -7.15
C VAL A 190 7.69 -5.66 -7.07
N ASP A 191 8.05 -6.22 -8.22
CA ASP A 191 8.53 -7.61 -8.35
C ASP A 191 9.91 -7.79 -7.71
N ASP A 192 10.85 -6.90 -8.00
CA ASP A 192 12.19 -6.89 -7.39
C ASP A 192 12.27 -5.79 -6.32
N PRO A 193 12.32 -6.17 -5.03
CA PRO A 193 12.42 -5.19 -3.94
C PRO A 193 13.62 -4.24 -4.05
N ARG A 194 14.70 -4.66 -4.70
CA ARG A 194 15.92 -3.86 -4.87
C ARG A 194 15.70 -2.64 -5.76
N ASP A 195 14.68 -2.65 -6.63
CA ASP A 195 14.33 -1.51 -7.49
C ASP A 195 13.96 -0.25 -6.70
N PHE A 196 13.61 -0.38 -5.40
CA PHE A 196 13.42 0.77 -4.52
C PHE A 196 14.72 1.45 -4.08
N VAL A 197 15.84 0.76 -4.15
CA VAL A 197 17.15 1.31 -3.74
C VAL A 197 17.98 1.65 -4.96
N GLU A 198 18.04 0.75 -5.94
CA GLU A 198 18.79 0.90 -7.17
C GLU A 198 17.95 0.40 -8.35
N PRO A 199 17.26 1.31 -9.05
CA PRO A 199 16.46 0.93 -10.20
C PRO A 199 17.29 0.24 -11.27
N ARG A 200 16.76 -0.81 -11.85
CA ARG A 200 17.41 -1.53 -12.96
C ARG A 200 17.58 -0.62 -14.18
N ALA A 201 18.67 -0.82 -14.91
CA ALA A 201 18.86 -0.14 -16.19
C ALA A 201 17.69 -0.44 -17.14
N LEU A 202 17.29 0.56 -17.90
CA LEU A 202 16.30 0.36 -18.96
C LEU A 202 16.83 -0.68 -19.95
N GLY A 203 15.99 -1.60 -20.35
CA GLY A 203 16.28 -2.52 -21.42
C GLY A 203 16.61 -1.80 -22.74
N PRO A 204 17.26 -2.46 -23.70
CA PRO A 204 17.51 -1.87 -25.00
C PRO A 204 16.17 -1.45 -25.62
N ALA A 205 16.19 -0.27 -26.26
CA ALA A 205 15.00 0.22 -26.93
C ALA A 205 14.62 -0.70 -28.09
N ASP A 206 13.32 -0.95 -28.25
CA ASP A 206 12.79 -1.64 -29.43
C ASP A 206 13.02 -0.76 -30.68
N VAL A 207 14.09 -1.10 -31.40
CA VAL A 207 14.52 -0.37 -32.60
C VAL A 207 13.46 -0.51 -33.69
N ASP A 208 12.85 -1.68 -33.85
CA ASP A 208 11.87 -1.93 -34.91
C ASP A 208 10.59 -1.12 -34.68
N MET A 209 10.14 -1.01 -33.42
CA MET A 209 9.01 -0.16 -33.07
C MET A 209 9.30 1.32 -33.34
N ARG A 210 10.51 1.78 -32.98
CA ARG A 210 10.93 3.16 -33.21
C ARG A 210 11.05 3.48 -34.73
N MET A 211 11.61 2.55 -35.49
CA MET A 211 11.75 2.73 -36.94
C MET A 211 10.38 2.79 -37.63
N ARG A 212 9.41 1.97 -37.23
CA ARG A 212 8.04 2.06 -37.74
C ARG A 212 7.41 3.43 -37.45
N ALA A 213 7.57 3.94 -36.23
CA ALA A 213 7.06 5.25 -35.86
C ALA A 213 7.71 6.38 -36.65
N ILE A 214 9.02 6.33 -36.85
CA ILE A 214 9.78 7.31 -37.66
C ILE A 214 9.32 7.28 -39.11
N GLU A 215 9.14 6.10 -39.67
CA GLU A 215 8.69 5.94 -41.07
C GLU A 215 7.25 6.47 -41.26
N ALA A 216 6.34 6.20 -40.33
CA ALA A 216 5.00 6.79 -40.34
C ALA A 216 5.03 8.32 -40.34
N VAL A 217 5.87 8.93 -39.48
CA VAL A 217 6.05 10.41 -39.46
C VAL A 217 6.59 10.93 -40.79
N ARG A 218 7.60 10.26 -41.41
CA ARG A 218 8.14 10.64 -42.70
C ARG A 218 7.10 10.60 -43.82
N GLN A 219 6.13 9.70 -43.71
CA GLN A 219 5.00 9.57 -44.65
C GLN A 219 3.85 10.53 -44.31
N GLY A 220 3.99 11.40 -43.31
CA GLY A 220 2.94 12.31 -42.88
C GLY A 220 1.79 11.61 -42.11
N GLN A 221 2.02 10.41 -41.64
CA GLN A 221 1.05 9.63 -40.86
C GLN A 221 1.32 9.81 -39.38
N ASP A 222 0.22 9.85 -38.58
CA ASP A 222 0.33 9.86 -37.10
C ASP A 222 0.84 8.47 -36.62
N PRO A 223 1.98 8.38 -35.95
CA PRO A 223 2.49 7.13 -35.39
C PRO A 223 1.71 6.68 -34.15
N GLY A 224 0.76 7.48 -33.67
CA GLY A 224 -0.07 7.17 -32.51
C GLY A 224 -0.94 5.93 -32.75
N THR A 225 -1.08 5.14 -31.72
CA THR A 225 -2.01 3.99 -31.73
C THR A 225 -3.43 4.53 -31.83
N GLN A 226 -4.17 4.17 -32.88
CA GLN A 226 -5.60 4.39 -32.90
C GLN A 226 -6.26 3.46 -31.88
N TRP A 227 -6.58 4.03 -30.72
CA TRP A 227 -7.35 3.32 -29.71
C TRP A 227 -8.78 3.17 -30.22
N SER A 228 -9.14 1.98 -30.70
CA SER A 228 -10.55 1.64 -30.84
C SER A 228 -11.10 1.47 -29.43
N THR A 229 -11.76 2.48 -28.91
CA THR A 229 -12.58 2.35 -27.72
C THR A 229 -13.79 1.49 -28.10
N ASN A 230 -13.66 0.17 -28.02
CA ASN A 230 -14.82 -0.67 -27.84
C ASN A 230 -15.38 -0.32 -26.45
N LEU A 231 -16.23 0.70 -26.43
CA LEU A 231 -17.06 1.02 -25.28
C LEU A 231 -18.06 -0.13 -25.13
N THR A 232 -17.62 -1.22 -24.51
CA THR A 232 -18.54 -2.14 -23.87
C THR A 232 -19.12 -1.36 -22.69
N PRO A 233 -20.39 -0.93 -22.71
CA PRO A 233 -20.93 -0.16 -21.60
C PRO A 233 -20.92 -1.06 -20.38
N ILE A 234 -20.09 -0.70 -19.41
CA ILE A 234 -20.11 -1.33 -18.10
C ILE A 234 -21.44 -0.93 -17.46
N GLY A 235 -22.38 -1.86 -17.40
CA GLY A 235 -23.68 -1.67 -16.75
C GLY A 235 -24.90 -1.44 -17.65
N GLY A 236 -24.83 -1.69 -18.95
CA GLY A 236 -26.02 -1.75 -19.80
C GLY A 236 -26.82 -3.01 -19.55
N SER A 237 -27.86 -2.95 -18.71
CA SER A 237 -28.92 -3.95 -18.71
C SER A 237 -29.54 -3.99 -20.11
N SER A 238 -29.36 -5.09 -20.85
CA SER A 238 -30.07 -5.36 -22.08
C SER A 238 -31.56 -5.53 -21.73
N SER A 239 -32.34 -4.47 -21.93
CA SER A 239 -33.79 -4.62 -22.03
C SER A 239 -34.10 -5.40 -23.31
N GLY A 240 -34.24 -6.72 -23.18
CA GLY A 240 -34.76 -7.57 -24.24
C GLY A 240 -36.20 -7.17 -24.51
N SER A 241 -36.47 -6.49 -25.64
CA SER A 241 -37.79 -6.38 -26.21
C SER A 241 -38.08 -7.70 -26.94
N GLY A 242 -38.87 -8.55 -26.28
CA GLY A 242 -39.52 -9.67 -26.93
C GLY A 242 -40.65 -9.16 -27.85
N SER A 243 -40.71 -9.63 -29.03
CA SER A 243 -41.87 -9.70 -29.91
C SER A 243 -41.95 -11.11 -30.44
#